data_fe725f01ec2d29d23932caf01f85aa86
#
_entry.id   fe725f01ec2d29d23932caf01f85aa86
#
_cell.length_a   1.000
_cell.length_b   1.000
_cell.length_c   1.000
_cell.angle_alpha   90.00
_cell.angle_beta   90.00
_cell.angle_gamma   90.00
#
_symmetry.space_group_name_H-M   'P 1'
#
loop_
_entity.id
_entity.type
_entity.pdbx_description
1 polymer ?
#
loop_
_entity_poly.entity_id
_entity_poly.type
_entity_poly.pdbx_seq_one_letter_code
_entity_poly.pdbx_strand_id
1 'polypeptide(L)'
;MKSLKDYRRSLSARLSVWTVLVVTAIFLAALSIMFAESRDHVRQDTLGKARQTLDGTVLHIDNTLRAVEVAANNMLRVIENNLDKPDKMFDYSRQVLETNPGLDGCSISFEPFYYKDKGEYFSTYSYNNGDSIATENEGANYYQYHTMDWYLIPKLLDRPYWIEPYQEDADWGIVVQDIFSSYSQPIHDKAGKVVGTFSVDICLNWFSDTVTATRPFPNSYTFLLGRGGTYLVHPDTTKQFYETIFTTSFLESDSTIESLGQAMIAGEDGYRVMTYHGERLHVFYKPFKNTGWSVAMVCPESDIFAPFRQLQRTVRIVTAIGLLLLLLSTWYIVSRSVRPLQKLVDSTHQLAQHKFTGEIADSTREDEIGRLQRRFKAMQQSLGKYVNKVRQQSAVLEARHAELQQAYDHAKEEERMRNAVLHKMTKGMSAPVADITAVSRTICEEYENMTDDYMVAMVDKIETDAHQVGELLNELLRAAQEESNTRRP
;
A
#
# COMPACT_ATOMS: atom_id res chain seq x y z
N MET A 1 -14.24 -43.44 -40.22
CA MET A 1 -13.26 -42.72 -39.36
C MET A 1 -11.97 -42.54 -40.13
N LYS A 2 -11.75 -41.39 -40.79
CA LYS A 2 -10.44 -41.10 -41.43
C LYS A 2 -9.46 -40.70 -40.33
N SER A 3 -8.33 -41.41 -40.31
CA SER A 3 -7.27 -41.36 -39.33
C SER A 3 -6.74 -39.94 -39.12
N LEU A 4 -6.40 -39.55 -37.88
CA LEU A 4 -5.64 -38.34 -37.49
C LEU A 4 -4.36 -38.14 -38.34
N LYS A 5 -3.83 -39.18 -39.00
CA LYS A 5 -2.69 -39.15 -39.90
C LYS A 5 -2.96 -38.37 -41.21
N ASP A 6 -4.21 -38.41 -41.74
CA ASP A 6 -4.52 -37.69 -42.99
C ASP A 6 -4.71 -36.19 -42.76
N TYR A 7 -5.09 -35.77 -41.54
CA TYR A 7 -5.16 -34.36 -41.17
C TYR A 7 -3.78 -33.70 -41.09
N ARG A 8 -2.76 -34.46 -40.70
CA ARG A 8 -1.34 -33.98 -40.64
C ARG A 8 -0.71 -33.68 -42.02
N ARG A 9 -1.29 -34.15 -43.12
CA ARG A 9 -0.73 -33.99 -44.50
C ARG A 9 -1.34 -32.79 -45.24
N SER A 10 -2.40 -32.20 -44.78
CA SER A 10 -3.02 -31.02 -45.40
C SER A 10 -2.25 -29.74 -45.07
N LEU A 11 -1.77 -29.05 -46.12
CA LEU A 11 -1.03 -27.81 -46.03
C LEU A 11 -1.83 -26.72 -45.25
N SER A 12 -3.15 -26.64 -45.50
CA SER A 12 -4.05 -25.70 -44.85
C SER A 12 -4.20 -26.03 -43.36
N ALA A 13 -4.29 -27.28 -42.96
CA ALA A 13 -4.35 -27.68 -41.56
C ALA A 13 -3.02 -27.35 -40.82
N ARG A 14 -1.89 -27.59 -41.49
CA ARG A 14 -0.57 -27.19 -40.96
C ARG A 14 -0.44 -25.69 -40.81
N LEU A 15 -0.82 -24.92 -41.80
CA LEU A 15 -0.74 -23.46 -41.77
C LEU A 15 -1.63 -22.90 -40.65
N SER A 16 -2.88 -23.41 -40.50
CA SER A 16 -3.79 -22.98 -39.45
C SER A 16 -3.25 -23.34 -38.05
N VAL A 17 -2.68 -24.53 -37.86
CA VAL A 17 -2.07 -24.92 -36.58
C VAL A 17 -0.85 -24.07 -36.28
N TRP A 18 0.02 -23.80 -37.27
CA TRP A 18 1.19 -22.94 -37.08
C TRP A 18 0.82 -21.50 -36.78
N THR A 19 -0.16 -20.92 -37.49
CA THR A 19 -0.62 -19.55 -37.20
C THR A 19 -1.21 -19.42 -35.81
N VAL A 20 -2.05 -20.37 -35.38
CA VAL A 20 -2.60 -20.42 -34.02
C VAL A 20 -1.49 -20.57 -32.98
N LEU A 21 -0.52 -21.46 -33.20
CA LEU A 21 0.60 -21.66 -32.29
C LEU A 21 1.47 -20.39 -32.16
N VAL A 22 1.81 -19.76 -33.29
CA VAL A 22 2.64 -18.55 -33.29
C VAL A 22 1.90 -17.38 -32.62
N VAL A 23 0.63 -17.15 -32.97
CA VAL A 23 -0.17 -16.08 -32.37
C VAL A 23 -0.35 -16.33 -30.85
N THR A 24 -0.61 -17.57 -30.46
CA THR A 24 -0.74 -17.93 -29.02
C THR A 24 0.59 -17.73 -28.30
N ALA A 25 1.71 -18.13 -28.90
CA ALA A 25 3.05 -17.96 -28.29
C ALA A 25 3.40 -16.49 -28.12
N ILE A 26 3.15 -15.65 -29.14
CA ILE A 26 3.39 -14.21 -29.08
C ILE A 26 2.49 -13.58 -28.02
N PHE A 27 1.21 -13.94 -27.98
CA PHE A 27 0.27 -13.40 -27.01
C PHE A 27 0.63 -13.79 -25.57
N LEU A 28 1.01 -15.05 -25.33
CA LEU A 28 1.47 -15.53 -24.03
C LEU A 28 2.80 -14.86 -23.62
N ALA A 29 3.73 -14.67 -24.54
CA ALA A 29 4.98 -13.96 -24.29
C ALA A 29 4.72 -12.49 -23.90
N ALA A 30 3.90 -11.79 -24.67
CA ALA A 30 3.52 -10.40 -24.38
C ALA A 30 2.81 -10.26 -23.03
N LEU A 31 1.88 -11.17 -22.72
CA LEU A 31 1.23 -11.22 -21.41
C LEU A 31 2.22 -11.49 -20.28
N SER A 32 3.16 -12.41 -20.47
CA SER A 32 4.15 -12.75 -19.44
C SER A 32 5.05 -11.54 -19.12
N ILE A 33 5.48 -10.81 -20.14
CA ILE A 33 6.28 -9.59 -19.98
C ILE A 33 5.45 -8.52 -19.25
N MET A 34 4.23 -8.27 -19.70
CA MET A 34 3.32 -7.30 -19.08
C MET A 34 3.04 -7.65 -17.61
N PHE A 35 2.88 -8.93 -17.29
CA PHE A 35 2.67 -9.37 -15.91
C PHE A 35 3.92 -9.20 -15.04
N ALA A 36 5.10 -9.49 -15.57
CA ALA A 36 6.35 -9.29 -14.84
C ALA A 36 6.52 -7.80 -14.49
N GLU A 37 6.34 -6.92 -15.47
CA GLU A 37 6.46 -5.48 -15.31
C GLU A 37 5.37 -4.91 -14.38
N SER A 38 4.12 -5.34 -14.56
CA SER A 38 3.01 -4.95 -13.69
C SER A 38 3.22 -5.38 -12.23
N ARG A 39 3.79 -6.58 -12.01
CA ARG A 39 4.09 -7.06 -10.66
C ARG A 39 5.12 -6.18 -9.96
N ASP A 40 6.17 -5.79 -10.65
CA ASP A 40 7.24 -4.95 -10.09
C ASP A 40 6.73 -3.53 -9.80
N HIS A 41 5.91 -2.96 -10.68
CA HIS A 41 5.26 -1.67 -10.44
C HIS A 41 4.32 -1.71 -9.22
N VAL A 42 3.42 -2.70 -9.16
CA VAL A 42 2.52 -2.87 -8.01
C VAL A 42 3.30 -3.04 -6.72
N ARG A 43 4.40 -3.82 -6.75
CA ARG A 43 5.27 -3.98 -5.59
C ARG A 43 5.88 -2.66 -5.15
N GLN A 44 6.47 -1.89 -6.07
CA GLN A 44 7.11 -0.60 -5.74
C GLN A 44 6.09 0.40 -5.20
N ASP A 45 4.94 0.55 -5.84
CA ASP A 45 3.88 1.46 -5.40
C ASP A 45 3.35 1.08 -4.01
N THR A 46 3.17 -0.21 -3.78
CA THR A 46 2.63 -0.72 -2.52
C THR A 46 3.64 -0.57 -1.38
N LEU A 47 4.91 -0.88 -1.62
CA LEU A 47 5.99 -0.66 -0.65
C LEU A 47 6.20 0.85 -0.40
N GLY A 48 6.13 1.66 -1.45
CA GLY A 48 6.17 3.12 -1.34
C GLY A 48 5.04 3.67 -0.46
N LYS A 49 3.82 3.18 -0.64
CA LYS A 49 2.67 3.55 0.20
C LYS A 49 2.88 3.17 1.67
N ALA A 50 3.38 1.96 1.94
CA ALA A 50 3.67 1.53 3.31
C ALA A 50 4.70 2.44 3.97
N ARG A 51 5.81 2.72 3.28
CA ARG A 51 6.86 3.64 3.77
C ARG A 51 6.32 5.03 4.02
N GLN A 52 5.56 5.59 3.08
CA GLN A 52 4.97 6.92 3.21
C GLN A 52 3.99 7.00 4.39
N THR A 53 3.22 5.94 4.62
CA THR A 53 2.31 5.85 5.77
C THR A 53 3.10 5.85 7.07
N LEU A 54 4.18 5.06 7.17
CA LEU A 54 5.06 5.06 8.34
C LEU A 54 5.72 6.44 8.57
N ASP A 55 6.26 7.03 7.50
CA ASP A 55 6.89 8.36 7.56
C ASP A 55 5.90 9.43 8.06
N GLY A 56 4.66 9.40 7.58
CA GLY A 56 3.60 10.30 8.02
C GLY A 56 3.27 10.11 9.51
N THR A 57 3.17 8.86 9.96
CA THR A 57 2.92 8.55 11.37
C THR A 57 4.05 9.01 12.27
N VAL A 58 5.30 8.71 11.90
CA VAL A 58 6.47 9.16 12.66
C VAL A 58 6.52 10.69 12.72
N LEU A 59 6.31 11.37 11.60
CA LEU A 59 6.30 12.83 11.56
C LEU A 59 5.21 13.43 12.46
N HIS A 60 4.02 12.83 12.46
CA HIS A 60 2.94 13.25 13.34
C HIS A 60 3.35 13.18 14.81
N ILE A 61 3.83 12.02 15.22
CA ILE A 61 4.24 11.76 16.60
C ILE A 61 5.42 12.65 17.00
N ASP A 62 6.46 12.74 16.16
CA ASP A 62 7.61 13.61 16.42
C ASP A 62 7.20 15.08 16.61
N ASN A 63 6.23 15.57 15.84
CA ASN A 63 5.74 16.94 15.98
C ASN A 63 4.98 17.15 17.31
N THR A 64 4.21 16.17 17.76
CA THR A 64 3.55 16.24 19.07
C THR A 64 4.55 16.23 20.20
N LEU A 65 5.51 15.29 20.19
CA LEU A 65 6.57 15.21 21.19
C LEU A 65 7.40 16.51 21.22
N ARG A 66 7.70 17.07 20.06
CA ARG A 66 8.42 18.34 19.96
C ARG A 66 7.62 19.53 20.52
N ALA A 67 6.31 19.54 20.38
CA ALA A 67 5.47 20.57 20.99
C ALA A 67 5.58 20.54 22.52
N VAL A 68 5.59 19.33 23.11
CA VAL A 68 5.83 19.13 24.55
C VAL A 68 7.20 19.67 24.96
N GLU A 69 8.26 19.31 24.21
CA GLU A 69 9.62 19.78 24.47
C GLU A 69 9.69 21.31 24.44
N VAL A 70 9.04 21.95 23.46
CA VAL A 70 9.04 23.41 23.34
C VAL A 70 8.29 24.06 24.49
N ALA A 71 7.14 23.54 24.87
CA ALA A 71 6.37 24.05 26.01
C ALA A 71 7.19 23.95 27.30
N ALA A 72 7.80 22.81 27.55
CA ALA A 72 8.64 22.58 28.71
C ALA A 72 9.88 23.51 28.71
N ASN A 73 10.61 23.60 27.59
CA ASN A 73 11.79 24.49 27.49
C ASN A 73 11.48 25.93 27.77
N ASN A 74 10.30 26.43 27.36
CA ASN A 74 9.89 27.81 27.61
C ASN A 74 9.62 28.04 29.10
N MET A 75 8.96 27.11 29.77
CA MET A 75 8.63 27.23 31.19
C MET A 75 9.86 27.03 32.08
N LEU A 76 10.80 26.16 31.73
CA LEU A 76 12.03 25.94 32.49
C LEU A 76 12.77 27.26 32.71
N ARG A 77 12.90 28.11 31.69
CA ARG A 77 13.53 29.41 31.82
C ARG A 77 12.81 30.36 32.81
N VAL A 78 11.49 30.25 32.87
CA VAL A 78 10.68 31.03 33.83
C VAL A 78 10.95 30.51 35.25
N ILE A 79 10.99 29.21 35.44
CA ILE A 79 11.29 28.54 36.71
C ILE A 79 12.68 28.96 37.22
N GLU A 80 13.73 28.80 36.40
CA GLU A 80 15.12 29.08 36.77
C GLU A 80 15.34 30.58 37.12
N ASN A 81 14.59 31.48 36.47
CA ASN A 81 14.68 32.90 36.79
C ASN A 81 13.91 33.31 38.06
N ASN A 82 13.10 32.45 38.64
CA ASN A 82 12.26 32.74 39.79
C ASN A 82 12.44 31.75 40.95
N LEU A 83 13.60 31.12 41.07
CA LEU A 83 13.90 30.17 42.16
C LEU A 83 13.81 30.82 43.55
N ASP A 84 13.88 32.13 43.67
CA ASP A 84 13.69 32.88 44.90
C ASP A 84 12.21 32.95 45.38
N LYS A 85 11.24 32.40 44.58
CA LYS A 85 9.81 32.45 44.85
C LYS A 85 9.19 31.06 44.81
N PRO A 86 9.43 30.21 45.82
CA PRO A 86 8.96 28.83 45.82
C PRO A 86 7.45 28.70 45.67
N ASP A 87 6.66 29.57 46.27
CA ASP A 87 5.20 29.50 46.18
C ASP A 87 4.67 29.71 44.76
N LYS A 88 5.42 30.41 43.93
CA LYS A 88 5.06 30.59 42.50
C LYS A 88 5.17 29.30 41.67
N MET A 89 5.86 28.32 42.17
CA MET A 89 6.01 27.05 41.45
C MET A 89 4.67 26.35 41.25
N PHE A 90 3.71 26.52 42.19
CA PHE A 90 2.33 26.02 42.06
C PHE A 90 1.59 26.74 40.90
N ASP A 91 1.78 28.04 40.76
CA ASP A 91 1.19 28.80 39.65
C ASP A 91 1.81 28.38 38.32
N TYR A 92 3.13 28.19 38.27
CA TYR A 92 3.86 27.82 37.07
C TYR A 92 3.51 26.42 36.58
N SER A 93 3.43 25.42 37.49
CA SER A 93 3.02 24.07 37.11
C SER A 93 1.59 24.06 36.55
N ARG A 94 0.67 24.80 37.14
CA ARG A 94 -0.71 24.98 36.64
C ARG A 94 -0.76 25.68 35.28
N GLN A 95 0.00 26.77 35.13
CA GLN A 95 0.07 27.57 33.89
C GLN A 95 0.53 26.72 32.71
N VAL A 96 1.45 25.77 32.94
CA VAL A 96 1.90 24.84 31.86
C VAL A 96 0.72 24.11 31.27
N LEU A 97 -0.16 23.55 32.09
CA LEU A 97 -1.33 22.78 31.63
C LEU A 97 -2.40 23.71 31.04
N GLU A 98 -2.65 24.88 31.66
CA GLU A 98 -3.63 25.85 31.13
C GLU A 98 -3.28 26.34 29.72
N THR A 99 -2.00 26.49 29.44
CA THR A 99 -1.52 27.00 28.14
C THR A 99 -1.24 25.90 27.11
N ASN A 100 -1.22 24.62 27.54
CA ASN A 100 -0.91 23.47 26.70
C ASN A 100 -1.90 22.33 26.97
N PRO A 101 -3.10 22.34 26.38
CA PRO A 101 -4.18 21.38 26.68
C PRO A 101 -3.84 19.91 26.34
N GLY A 102 -2.77 19.67 25.62
CA GLY A 102 -2.29 18.32 25.30
C GLY A 102 -1.33 17.72 26.34
N LEU A 103 -1.09 18.42 27.46
CA LEU A 103 -0.32 17.91 28.59
C LEU A 103 -1.26 17.42 29.68
N ASP A 104 -0.94 16.32 30.34
CA ASP A 104 -1.77 15.68 31.36
C ASP A 104 -1.29 15.99 32.77
N GLY A 105 0.03 16.15 32.94
CA GLY A 105 0.66 16.47 34.20
C GLY A 105 1.84 17.43 34.07
N CYS A 106 2.19 18.07 35.18
CA CYS A 106 3.36 18.94 35.26
C CYS A 106 3.89 18.99 36.68
N SER A 107 5.15 18.60 36.87
CA SER A 107 5.81 18.66 38.18
C SER A 107 7.02 19.61 38.16
N ILE A 108 7.21 20.34 39.26
CA ILE A 108 8.41 21.14 39.52
C ILE A 108 8.93 20.70 40.89
N SER A 109 9.98 19.91 40.89
CA SER A 109 10.46 19.18 42.06
C SER A 109 11.88 19.56 42.41
N PHE A 110 12.16 19.79 43.67
CA PHE A 110 13.46 20.27 44.14
C PHE A 110 14.18 19.20 44.95
N GLU A 111 15.49 19.40 45.11
CA GLU A 111 16.34 18.60 46.02
C GLU A 111 15.76 18.64 47.43
N PRO A 112 15.86 17.53 48.19
CA PRO A 112 15.48 17.49 49.60
C PRO A 112 16.11 18.65 50.39
N PHE A 113 15.24 19.39 51.12
CA PHE A 113 15.66 20.59 51.90
C PHE A 113 16.25 21.74 51.08
N TYR A 114 16.08 21.80 49.76
CA TYR A 114 16.54 22.97 48.96
C TYR A 114 15.92 24.27 49.48
N TYR A 115 14.63 24.24 49.73
CA TYR A 115 13.95 25.32 50.49
C TYR A 115 13.74 24.87 51.92
N LYS A 116 14.53 25.36 52.83
CA LYS A 116 14.52 24.94 54.24
C LYS A 116 13.18 25.08 54.96
N ASP A 117 12.42 26.10 54.56
CA ASP A 117 11.08 26.41 55.06
C ASP A 117 9.97 25.50 54.47
N LYS A 118 10.25 24.79 53.39
CA LYS A 118 9.31 23.87 52.74
C LYS A 118 9.50 22.41 53.16
N GLY A 119 10.53 22.10 53.94
CA GLY A 119 10.82 20.73 54.43
C GLY A 119 11.61 19.87 53.47
N GLU A 120 11.51 18.57 53.68
CA GLU A 120 12.25 17.58 52.89
C GLU A 120 11.69 17.41 51.49
N TYR A 121 10.39 17.41 51.37
CA TYR A 121 9.70 17.16 50.07
C TYR A 121 9.02 18.44 49.60
N PHE A 122 9.55 19.02 48.54
CA PHE A 122 8.92 20.14 47.85
C PHE A 122 8.86 19.87 46.34
N SER A 123 7.70 19.43 45.93
CA SER A 123 7.38 19.09 44.54
C SER A 123 5.97 19.59 44.24
N THR A 124 5.83 20.55 43.38
CA THR A 124 4.51 20.97 42.92
C THR A 124 4.05 20.07 41.80
N TYR A 125 2.86 19.51 41.91
CA TYR A 125 2.28 18.69 40.84
C TYR A 125 0.92 19.25 40.44
N SER A 126 0.77 19.56 39.18
CA SER A 126 -0.50 19.95 38.55
C SER A 126 -0.93 18.87 37.59
N TYR A 127 -2.21 18.48 37.61
CA TYR A 127 -2.74 17.45 36.72
C TYR A 127 -4.18 17.74 36.33
N ASN A 128 -4.58 17.17 35.19
CA ASN A 128 -5.96 17.27 34.71
C ASN A 128 -6.88 16.39 35.58
N ASN A 129 -7.88 17.02 36.20
CA ASN A 129 -8.90 16.36 37.02
C ASN A 129 -10.28 16.64 36.41
N GLY A 130 -10.62 15.92 35.32
CA GLY A 130 -11.81 16.18 34.54
C GLY A 130 -11.77 17.56 33.86
N ASP A 131 -12.76 18.41 34.23
CA ASP A 131 -12.85 19.77 33.64
C ASP A 131 -12.00 20.83 34.35
N SER A 132 -11.17 20.44 35.34
CA SER A 132 -10.36 21.37 36.13
C SER A 132 -8.91 20.86 36.26
N ILE A 133 -8.01 21.79 36.58
CA ILE A 133 -6.62 21.47 36.89
C ILE A 133 -6.47 21.49 38.41
N ALA A 134 -6.16 20.33 38.98
CA ALA A 134 -5.75 20.22 40.37
C ALA A 134 -4.27 20.53 40.53
N THR A 135 -3.88 21.09 41.66
CA THR A 135 -2.46 21.37 41.97
C THR A 135 -2.22 21.09 43.45
N GLU A 136 -1.19 20.31 43.71
CA GLU A 136 -0.84 19.88 45.09
C GLU A 136 0.67 19.83 45.30
N ASN A 137 1.10 19.70 46.55
CA ASN A 137 2.48 19.36 46.85
C ASN A 137 2.61 17.84 46.86
N GLU A 138 3.34 17.31 45.93
CA GLU A 138 3.63 15.89 45.80
C GLU A 138 4.91 15.55 46.58
N GLY A 139 4.88 14.45 47.27
CA GLY A 139 6.03 13.96 48.01
C GLY A 139 5.73 13.82 49.51
N ALA A 140 6.08 12.65 50.00
CA ALA A 140 5.93 12.24 51.37
C ALA A 140 6.87 11.03 51.64
N ASN A 141 6.89 10.58 52.88
CA ASN A 141 7.69 9.39 53.24
C ASN A 141 7.29 8.12 52.44
N TYR A 142 6.05 8.07 52.01
CA TYR A 142 5.54 6.94 51.20
C TYR A 142 5.78 7.19 49.67
N TYR A 143 6.01 8.42 49.25
CA TYR A 143 6.33 8.77 47.86
C TYR A 143 7.56 9.72 47.78
N GLN A 144 8.69 9.10 47.64
CA GLN A 144 9.97 9.80 47.59
C GLN A 144 10.31 10.13 46.11
N TYR A 145 9.72 11.18 45.55
CA TYR A 145 9.86 11.54 44.14
C TYR A 145 11.31 11.64 43.69
N HIS A 146 12.22 12.04 44.56
CA HIS A 146 13.65 12.21 44.24
C HIS A 146 14.37 10.90 43.94
N THR A 147 13.74 9.74 44.20
CA THR A 147 14.23 8.41 43.81
C THR A 147 13.64 7.86 42.52
N MET A 148 12.66 8.56 41.96
CA MET A 148 11.96 8.14 40.74
C MET A 148 12.79 8.43 39.49
N ASP A 149 12.63 7.62 38.46
CA ASP A 149 13.38 7.74 37.21
C ASP A 149 13.20 9.10 36.54
N TRP A 150 11.98 9.64 36.54
CA TRP A 150 11.66 10.92 35.95
C TRP A 150 12.38 12.10 36.63
N TYR A 151 12.79 11.93 37.88
CA TYR A 151 13.59 12.91 38.63
C TYR A 151 15.10 12.64 38.49
N LEU A 152 15.51 11.37 38.73
CA LEU A 152 16.93 11.01 38.80
C LEU A 152 17.64 11.03 37.45
N ILE A 153 17.01 10.55 36.39
CA ILE A 153 17.69 10.39 35.10
C ILE A 153 18.12 11.75 34.53
N PRO A 154 17.24 12.75 34.38
CA PRO A 154 17.67 14.07 33.84
C PRO A 154 18.67 14.75 34.77
N LYS A 155 18.53 14.59 36.07
CA LYS A 155 19.48 15.14 37.06
C LYS A 155 20.87 14.53 36.90
N LEU A 156 21.01 13.21 36.78
CA LEU A 156 22.27 12.52 36.65
C LEU A 156 22.93 12.74 35.29
N LEU A 157 22.12 12.84 34.24
CA LEU A 157 22.62 13.09 32.89
C LEU A 157 22.90 14.57 32.61
N ASP A 158 22.41 15.46 33.46
CA ASP A 158 22.45 16.90 33.30
C ASP A 158 21.96 17.37 31.91
N ARG A 159 20.86 16.78 31.47
CA ARG A 159 20.22 17.10 30.20
C ARG A 159 18.75 16.66 30.17
N PRO A 160 17.94 17.26 29.30
CA PRO A 160 16.57 16.81 29.07
C PRO A 160 16.51 15.35 28.65
N TYR A 161 15.45 14.67 29.09
CA TYR A 161 15.29 13.24 28.84
C TYR A 161 13.82 12.85 28.77
N TRP A 162 13.44 12.06 27.76
CA TRP A 162 12.14 11.37 27.69
C TRP A 162 12.20 10.09 28.50
N ILE A 163 11.36 9.94 29.48
CA ILE A 163 11.26 8.72 30.29
C ILE A 163 10.58 7.63 29.45
N GLU A 164 11.02 6.37 29.60
CA GLU A 164 10.31 5.24 28.98
C GLU A 164 8.84 5.26 29.41
N PRO A 165 7.90 4.96 28.50
CA PRO A 165 6.49 4.87 28.85
C PRO A 165 6.25 3.88 29.98
N TYR A 166 5.41 4.26 30.90
CA TYR A 166 5.04 3.50 32.08
C TYR A 166 3.52 3.53 32.31
N GLN A 167 3.04 2.52 33.00
CA GLN A 167 1.67 2.52 33.54
C GLN A 167 1.74 2.96 34.99
N GLU A 168 0.86 3.87 35.40
CA GLU A 168 0.73 4.18 36.81
C GLU A 168 0.13 2.99 37.56
N ASP A 169 0.82 2.54 38.61
CA ASP A 169 0.37 1.41 39.41
C ASP A 169 -0.88 1.78 40.19
N ALA A 170 -1.83 0.83 40.24
CA ALA A 170 -3.09 0.94 40.96
C ALA A 170 -3.00 1.09 42.50
N ASP A 171 -1.78 1.10 43.07
CA ASP A 171 -1.53 1.19 44.52
C ASP A 171 -2.01 2.51 45.13
N TRP A 172 -2.30 3.52 44.30
CA TRP A 172 -2.83 4.82 44.75
C TRP A 172 -4.38 4.90 44.74
N GLY A 173 -5.06 3.77 44.48
CA GLY A 173 -6.53 3.69 44.50
C GLY A 173 -7.24 4.27 43.26
N ILE A 174 -6.48 4.69 42.26
CA ILE A 174 -6.99 5.13 40.97
C ILE A 174 -6.55 4.08 39.93
N VAL A 175 -7.51 3.28 39.45
CA VAL A 175 -7.28 2.34 38.32
C VAL A 175 -7.19 3.17 37.06
N VAL A 176 -6.00 3.73 36.79
CA VAL A 176 -5.74 4.40 35.53
C VAL A 176 -5.05 3.38 34.63
N GLN A 177 -5.76 2.97 33.58
CA GLN A 177 -5.17 2.13 32.51
C GLN A 177 -4.35 2.96 31.52
N ASP A 178 -4.08 4.21 31.84
CA ASP A 178 -3.43 5.14 30.95
C ASP A 178 -1.93 4.92 30.96
N ILE A 179 -1.33 5.05 29.76
CA ILE A 179 0.11 4.96 29.57
C ILE A 179 0.64 6.38 29.53
N PHE A 180 1.61 6.67 30.38
CA PHE A 180 2.24 7.98 30.46
C PHE A 180 3.70 7.94 30.02
N SER A 181 4.19 9.06 29.57
CA SER A 181 5.63 9.32 29.45
C SER A 181 5.90 10.76 29.87
N SER A 182 7.02 10.96 30.51
CA SER A 182 7.42 12.26 31.02
C SER A 182 8.60 12.82 30.25
N TYR A 183 8.50 14.07 29.84
CA TYR A 183 9.66 14.85 29.38
C TYR A 183 10.21 15.64 30.53
N SER A 184 11.37 15.25 31.03
CA SER A 184 11.96 15.77 32.25
C SER A 184 13.27 16.49 31.98
N GLN A 185 13.51 17.59 32.70
CA GLN A 185 14.65 18.50 32.52
C GLN A 185 15.26 18.88 33.86
N PRO A 186 16.60 18.95 33.99
CA PRO A 186 17.22 19.46 35.20
C PRO A 186 16.97 20.97 35.35
N ILE A 187 16.70 21.42 36.58
CA ILE A 187 16.59 22.83 36.96
C ILE A 187 17.94 23.30 37.50
N HIS A 188 18.47 24.38 36.95
CA HIS A 188 19.77 24.92 37.38
C HIS A 188 19.62 26.21 38.17
N ASP A 189 20.43 26.35 39.19
CA ASP A 189 20.62 27.63 39.86
C ASP A 189 21.56 28.56 39.05
N LYS A 190 21.72 29.78 39.54
CA LYS A 190 22.59 30.78 38.89
C LYS A 190 24.08 30.36 38.82
N ALA A 191 24.48 29.36 39.60
CA ALA A 191 25.83 28.82 39.59
C ALA A 191 25.97 27.64 38.61
N GLY A 192 24.88 27.24 37.96
CA GLY A 192 24.85 26.07 37.06
C GLY A 192 24.74 24.72 37.78
N LYS A 193 24.39 24.72 39.07
CA LYS A 193 24.19 23.46 39.83
C LYS A 193 22.75 23.01 39.65
N VAL A 194 22.58 21.74 39.40
CA VAL A 194 21.23 21.10 39.40
C VAL A 194 20.63 21.16 40.79
N VAL A 195 19.47 21.75 40.93
CA VAL A 195 18.74 21.95 42.18
C VAL A 195 17.38 21.28 42.20
N GLY A 196 16.99 20.67 41.11
CA GLY A 196 15.71 19.96 40.98
C GLY A 196 15.47 19.47 39.55
N THR A 197 14.29 19.00 39.30
CA THR A 197 13.82 18.51 38.01
C THR A 197 12.43 19.11 37.71
N PHE A 198 12.27 19.56 36.47
CA PHE A 198 11.01 19.96 35.88
C PHE A 198 10.54 18.90 34.92
N SER A 199 9.33 18.39 35.10
CA SER A 199 8.77 17.34 34.27
C SER A 199 7.38 17.72 33.75
N VAL A 200 7.09 17.31 32.53
CA VAL A 200 5.76 17.40 31.94
C VAL A 200 5.35 16.02 31.44
N ASP A 201 4.11 15.64 31.76
CA ASP A 201 3.59 14.31 31.47
C ASP A 201 2.57 14.38 30.34
N ILE A 202 2.64 13.38 29.47
CA ILE A 202 1.66 13.17 28.40
C ILE A 202 1.08 11.77 28.50
N CYS A 203 -0.24 11.67 28.35
CA CYS A 203 -0.89 10.39 28.16
C CYS A 203 -0.61 9.90 26.72
N LEU A 204 -0.14 8.67 26.61
CA LEU A 204 0.22 8.07 25.33
C LEU A 204 -0.87 7.16 24.75
N ASN A 205 -2.10 7.18 25.29
CA ASN A 205 -3.17 6.36 24.75
C ASN A 205 -3.46 6.72 23.29
N TRP A 206 -3.55 8.03 22.96
CA TRP A 206 -3.68 8.51 21.57
C TRP A 206 -2.53 8.06 20.68
N PHE A 207 -1.35 7.93 21.25
CA PHE A 207 -0.16 7.47 20.54
C PHE A 207 -0.27 5.98 20.20
N SER A 208 -0.70 5.16 21.19
CA SER A 208 -1.00 3.75 20.97
C SER A 208 -2.09 3.57 19.91
N ASP A 209 -3.14 4.37 19.99
CA ASP A 209 -4.23 4.36 19.01
C ASP A 209 -3.74 4.75 17.61
N THR A 210 -2.94 5.81 17.51
CA THR A 210 -2.36 6.27 16.25
C THR A 210 -1.47 5.19 15.62
N VAL A 211 -0.57 4.60 16.40
CA VAL A 211 0.33 3.53 15.94
C VAL A 211 -0.48 2.30 15.51
N THR A 212 -1.45 1.89 16.31
CA THR A 212 -2.27 0.71 16.04
C THR A 212 -3.23 0.93 14.86
N ALA A 213 -3.75 2.15 14.68
CA ALA A 213 -4.59 2.51 13.55
C ALA A 213 -3.80 2.67 12.24
N THR A 214 -2.47 2.79 12.31
CA THR A 214 -1.60 2.93 11.13
C THR A 214 -1.48 1.59 10.40
N ARG A 215 -2.42 1.34 9.50
CA ARG A 215 -2.53 0.11 8.71
C ARG A 215 -2.70 0.45 7.23
N PRO A 216 -1.64 0.41 6.43
CA PRO A 216 -1.76 0.64 4.98
C PRO A 216 -2.53 -0.47 4.27
N PHE A 217 -2.59 -1.68 4.86
CA PHE A 217 -3.28 -2.86 4.35
C PHE A 217 -4.07 -3.57 5.45
N PRO A 218 -5.06 -4.44 5.09
CA PRO A 218 -5.96 -5.08 6.05
C PRO A 218 -5.28 -5.88 7.16
N ASN A 219 -4.22 -6.64 6.83
CA ASN A 219 -3.50 -7.48 7.79
C ASN A 219 -2.15 -6.89 8.20
N SER A 220 -1.84 -5.65 7.79
CA SER A 220 -0.66 -4.94 8.27
C SER A 220 -0.88 -4.49 9.71
N TYR A 221 0.20 -4.45 10.46
CA TYR A 221 0.20 -3.94 11.82
C TYR A 221 1.47 -3.15 12.12
N THR A 222 1.38 -2.33 13.15
CA THR A 222 2.49 -1.49 13.59
C THR A 222 2.74 -1.77 15.06
N PHE A 223 4.00 -1.78 15.46
CA PHE A 223 4.41 -1.88 16.85
C PHE A 223 5.50 -0.86 17.16
N LEU A 224 5.67 -0.57 18.45
CA LEU A 224 6.64 0.38 18.96
C LEU A 224 7.54 -0.30 19.97
N LEU A 225 8.83 -0.02 19.87
CA LEU A 225 9.86 -0.46 20.83
C LEU A 225 10.43 0.72 21.61
N GLY A 226 10.62 0.52 22.91
CA GLY A 226 11.45 1.36 23.74
C GLY A 226 12.94 1.13 23.51
N ARG A 227 13.78 1.88 24.22
CA ARG A 227 15.26 1.82 24.10
C ARG A 227 15.84 0.44 24.39
N GLY A 228 15.22 -0.31 25.29
CA GLY A 228 15.61 -1.69 25.65
C GLY A 228 15.02 -2.76 24.74
N GLY A 229 14.23 -2.38 23.73
CA GLY A 229 13.52 -3.31 22.87
C GLY A 229 12.21 -3.84 23.46
N THR A 230 11.73 -3.26 24.57
CA THR A 230 10.43 -3.56 25.17
C THR A 230 9.31 -3.09 24.23
N TYR A 231 8.26 -3.89 24.06
CA TYR A 231 7.09 -3.47 23.31
C TYR A 231 6.30 -2.45 24.10
N LEU A 232 6.32 -1.20 23.64
CA LEU A 232 5.52 -0.10 24.18
C LEU A 232 4.12 -0.09 23.59
N VAL A 233 3.99 -0.42 22.30
CA VAL A 233 2.73 -0.63 21.60
C VAL A 233 2.86 -1.90 20.78
N HIS A 234 1.88 -2.78 20.88
CA HIS A 234 1.82 -4.01 20.09
C HIS A 234 0.36 -4.42 19.86
N PRO A 235 -0.02 -5.02 18.70
CA PRO A 235 -1.38 -5.50 18.46
C PRO A 235 -1.86 -6.54 19.47
N ASP A 236 -0.93 -7.38 19.94
CA ASP A 236 -1.15 -8.27 21.07
C ASP A 236 -0.78 -7.51 22.33
N THR A 237 -1.79 -7.06 23.05
CA THR A 237 -1.65 -6.26 24.28
C THR A 237 -0.98 -7.02 25.41
N THR A 238 -0.96 -8.36 25.38
CA THR A 238 -0.27 -9.18 26.41
C THR A 238 1.24 -9.02 26.36
N LYS A 239 1.80 -8.55 25.23
CA LYS A 239 3.22 -8.28 25.06
C LYS A 239 3.64 -6.89 25.54
N GLN A 240 2.71 -5.95 25.60
CA GLN A 240 2.99 -4.55 25.97
C GLN A 240 3.54 -4.48 27.39
N PHE A 241 4.69 -3.83 27.57
CA PHE A 241 5.45 -3.67 28.81
C PHE A 241 6.03 -4.95 29.46
N TYR A 242 5.59 -6.14 29.03
CA TYR A 242 5.99 -7.42 29.63
C TYR A 242 7.02 -8.19 28.79
N GLU A 243 7.01 -7.99 27.47
CA GLU A 243 7.94 -8.67 26.57
C GLU A 243 8.84 -7.68 25.83
N THR A 244 10.00 -8.18 25.44
CA THR A 244 10.89 -7.48 24.53
C THR A 244 10.91 -8.19 23.17
N ILE A 245 11.34 -7.50 22.13
CA ILE A 245 11.56 -8.12 20.81
C ILE A 245 12.59 -9.26 20.90
N PHE A 246 13.50 -9.19 21.86
CA PHE A 246 14.53 -10.23 22.11
C PHE A 246 13.94 -11.45 22.78
N THR A 247 13.03 -11.29 23.74
CA THR A 247 12.29 -12.42 24.33
C THR A 247 11.42 -13.11 23.29
N THR A 248 10.76 -12.37 22.41
CA THR A 248 10.02 -12.93 21.28
C THR A 248 10.96 -13.71 20.35
N SER A 249 12.12 -13.15 19.98
CA SER A 249 13.13 -13.84 19.16
C SER A 249 13.59 -15.15 19.79
N PHE A 250 13.83 -15.14 21.09
CA PHE A 250 14.26 -16.33 21.82
C PHE A 250 13.17 -17.42 21.86
N LEU A 251 11.93 -17.05 22.13
CA LEU A 251 10.79 -17.97 22.19
C LEU A 251 10.49 -18.60 20.82
N GLU A 252 10.58 -17.80 19.76
CA GLU A 252 10.35 -18.25 18.37
C GLU A 252 11.60 -18.90 17.74
N SER A 253 12.74 -18.83 18.39
CA SER A 253 14.04 -19.30 17.87
C SER A 253 14.38 -18.67 16.51
N ASP A 254 14.05 -17.40 16.31
CA ASP A 254 14.21 -16.66 15.04
C ASP A 254 15.21 -15.50 15.20
N SER A 255 16.44 -15.71 14.72
CA SER A 255 17.49 -14.69 14.74
C SER A 255 17.22 -13.47 13.86
N THR A 256 16.26 -13.56 12.91
CA THR A 256 15.90 -12.40 12.08
C THR A 256 15.13 -11.36 12.88
N ILE A 257 14.32 -11.79 13.85
CA ILE A 257 13.63 -10.92 14.81
C ILE A 257 14.66 -10.21 15.72
N GLU A 258 15.66 -10.94 16.22
CA GLU A 258 16.75 -10.37 17.02
C GLU A 258 17.49 -9.27 16.24
N SER A 259 17.90 -9.59 15.02
CA SER A 259 18.60 -8.65 14.13
C SER A 259 17.75 -7.41 13.80
N LEU A 260 16.43 -7.56 13.66
CA LEU A 260 15.51 -6.43 13.52
C LEU A 260 15.51 -5.58 14.79
N GLY A 261 15.37 -6.22 15.96
CA GLY A 261 15.38 -5.54 17.25
C GLY A 261 16.66 -4.74 17.48
N GLN A 262 17.83 -5.33 17.19
CA GLN A 262 19.11 -4.63 17.29
C GLN A 262 19.19 -3.40 16.39
N ALA A 263 18.74 -3.50 15.13
CA ALA A 263 18.72 -2.37 14.22
C ALA A 263 17.77 -1.26 14.70
N MET A 264 16.60 -1.62 15.22
CA MET A 264 15.62 -0.67 15.74
C MET A 264 16.12 0.08 16.97
N ILE A 265 16.73 -0.62 17.96
CA ILE A 265 17.28 0.03 19.15
C ILE A 265 18.57 0.82 18.86
N ALA A 266 19.32 0.45 17.81
CA ALA A 266 20.44 1.25 17.31
C ALA A 266 20.00 2.55 16.62
N GLY A 267 18.70 2.76 16.44
CA GLY A 267 18.16 3.97 15.80
C GLY A 267 18.32 3.99 14.28
N GLU A 268 18.36 2.83 13.65
CA GLU A 268 18.41 2.74 12.19
C GLU A 268 17.03 2.99 11.56
N ASP A 269 17.02 3.68 10.41
CA ASP A 269 15.87 3.74 9.49
C ASP A 269 16.08 2.69 8.40
N GLY A 270 15.14 1.77 8.24
CA GLY A 270 15.37 0.67 7.34
C GLY A 270 14.13 -0.08 6.88
N TYR A 271 14.43 -1.04 6.01
CA TYR A 271 13.48 -1.98 5.46
C TYR A 271 14.09 -3.38 5.42
N ARG A 272 13.36 -4.36 5.92
CA ARG A 272 13.77 -5.77 5.89
C ARG A 272 12.64 -6.67 5.41
N VAL A 273 13.02 -7.79 4.80
CA VAL A 273 12.10 -8.87 4.48
C VAL A 273 12.47 -10.06 5.36
N MET A 274 11.49 -10.56 6.08
CA MET A 274 11.67 -11.72 6.96
C MET A 274 10.55 -12.74 6.69
N THR A 275 10.75 -13.97 7.14
CA THR A 275 9.74 -15.01 7.06
C THR A 275 9.32 -15.40 8.48
N TYR A 276 8.05 -15.22 8.80
CA TYR A 276 7.51 -15.52 10.10
C TYR A 276 6.28 -16.43 9.96
N HIS A 277 6.27 -17.56 10.66
CA HIS A 277 5.24 -18.60 10.51
C HIS A 277 4.95 -19.04 9.06
N GLY A 278 5.98 -19.05 8.22
CA GLY A 278 5.85 -19.44 6.80
C GLY A 278 5.33 -18.34 5.87
N GLU A 279 4.99 -17.16 6.39
CA GLU A 279 4.60 -15.99 5.61
C GLU A 279 5.78 -15.02 5.49
N ARG A 280 5.96 -14.46 4.28
CA ARG A 280 6.95 -13.39 4.05
C ARG A 280 6.36 -12.08 4.49
N LEU A 281 7.08 -11.39 5.38
CA LEU A 281 6.74 -10.10 5.94
C LEU A 281 7.72 -9.03 5.44
N HIS A 282 7.17 -7.89 5.06
CA HIS A 282 7.93 -6.70 4.73
C HIS A 282 7.85 -5.75 5.91
N VAL A 283 8.98 -5.51 6.56
CA VAL A 283 9.07 -4.71 7.77
C VAL A 283 9.79 -3.42 7.47
N PHE A 284 9.09 -2.31 7.66
CA PHE A 284 9.65 -0.96 7.63
C PHE A 284 9.82 -0.49 9.05
N TYR A 285 10.95 0.08 9.39
CA TYR A 285 11.20 0.57 10.75
C TYR A 285 11.91 1.91 10.73
N LYS A 286 11.61 2.74 11.73
CA LYS A 286 12.12 4.10 11.83
C LYS A 286 12.21 4.54 13.29
N PRO A 287 13.31 5.21 13.70
CA PRO A 287 13.43 5.75 15.03
C PRO A 287 12.70 7.09 15.18
N PHE A 288 12.28 7.39 16.41
CA PHE A 288 11.95 8.74 16.87
C PHE A 288 13.21 9.41 17.40
N LYS A 289 13.53 10.56 16.87
CA LYS A 289 14.86 11.19 17.04
C LYS A 289 15.23 11.51 18.49
N ASN A 290 14.26 11.96 19.30
CA ASN A 290 14.55 12.50 20.62
C ASN A 290 14.29 11.54 21.76
N THR A 291 13.48 10.50 21.53
CA THR A 291 13.08 9.53 22.55
C THR A 291 13.97 8.30 22.60
N GLY A 292 14.60 7.95 21.48
CA GLY A 292 15.29 6.68 21.30
C GLY A 292 14.33 5.49 21.11
N TRP A 293 13.03 5.75 20.96
CA TRP A 293 12.05 4.73 20.60
C TRP A 293 12.09 4.46 19.09
N SER A 294 11.60 3.32 18.69
CA SER A 294 11.56 2.95 17.28
C SER A 294 10.25 2.26 16.94
N VAL A 295 9.66 2.67 15.84
CA VAL A 295 8.41 2.10 15.32
C VAL A 295 8.69 1.20 14.13
N ALA A 296 8.01 0.05 14.08
CA ALA A 296 8.03 -0.82 12.91
C ALA A 296 6.61 -1.08 12.41
N MET A 297 6.49 -1.10 11.10
CA MET A 297 5.28 -1.47 10.37
C MET A 297 5.52 -2.78 9.63
N VAL A 298 4.70 -3.77 9.90
CA VAL A 298 4.75 -5.11 9.33
C VAL A 298 3.65 -5.26 8.29
N CYS A 299 4.05 -5.57 7.06
CA CYS A 299 3.14 -5.75 5.94
C CYS A 299 3.31 -7.16 5.37
N PRO A 300 2.30 -8.04 5.47
CA PRO A 300 2.34 -9.36 4.86
C PRO A 300 2.45 -9.27 3.33
N GLU A 301 3.27 -10.14 2.72
CA GLU A 301 3.41 -10.21 1.26
C GLU A 301 2.08 -10.53 0.58
N SER A 302 1.23 -11.28 1.27
CA SER A 302 -0.14 -11.58 0.85
C SER A 302 -0.98 -10.33 0.59
N ASP A 303 -0.83 -9.29 1.40
CA ASP A 303 -1.56 -8.03 1.24
C ASP A 303 -0.96 -7.15 0.14
N ILE A 304 0.36 -7.11 0.05
CA ILE A 304 1.09 -6.35 -0.97
C ILE A 304 0.67 -6.78 -2.37
N PHE A 305 0.52 -8.09 -2.59
CA PHE A 305 0.13 -8.63 -3.88
C PHE A 305 -1.38 -8.93 -4.02
N ALA A 306 -2.22 -8.57 -3.05
CA ALA A 306 -3.66 -8.79 -3.13
C ALA A 306 -4.31 -8.14 -4.37
N PRO A 307 -4.03 -6.85 -4.70
CA PRO A 307 -4.55 -6.22 -5.93
C PRO A 307 -4.06 -6.92 -7.19
N PHE A 308 -2.79 -7.35 -7.20
CA PHE A 308 -2.20 -8.06 -8.33
C PHE A 308 -2.86 -9.45 -8.54
N ARG A 309 -3.16 -10.20 -7.47
CA ARG A 309 -3.82 -11.50 -7.58
C ARG A 309 -5.22 -11.39 -8.17
N GLN A 310 -5.97 -10.36 -7.82
CA GLN A 310 -7.30 -10.10 -8.39
C GLN A 310 -7.19 -9.79 -9.88
N LEU A 311 -6.27 -8.90 -10.27
CA LEU A 311 -6.00 -8.60 -11.67
C LEU A 311 -5.58 -9.85 -12.44
N GLN A 312 -4.65 -10.63 -11.88
CA GLN A 312 -4.16 -11.88 -12.48
C GLN A 312 -5.30 -12.90 -12.69
N ARG A 313 -6.24 -13.01 -11.76
CA ARG A 313 -7.42 -13.90 -11.91
C ARG A 313 -8.29 -13.45 -13.09
N THR A 314 -8.60 -12.18 -13.16
CA THR A 314 -9.41 -11.60 -14.24
C THR A 314 -8.74 -11.79 -15.60
N VAL A 315 -7.46 -11.47 -15.70
CA VAL A 315 -6.71 -11.62 -16.96
C VAL A 315 -6.58 -13.09 -17.36
N ARG A 316 -6.36 -14.02 -16.43
CA ARG A 316 -6.35 -15.47 -16.73
C ARG A 316 -7.69 -15.94 -17.32
N ILE A 317 -8.81 -15.47 -16.75
CA ILE A 317 -10.14 -15.82 -17.26
C ILE A 317 -10.35 -15.25 -18.68
N VAL A 318 -10.04 -13.95 -18.87
CA VAL A 318 -10.16 -13.30 -20.18
C VAL A 318 -9.26 -13.95 -21.23
N THR A 319 -8.03 -14.30 -20.84
CA THR A 319 -7.08 -15.02 -21.71
C THR A 319 -7.61 -16.40 -22.08
N ALA A 320 -8.14 -17.17 -21.12
CA ALA A 320 -8.69 -18.49 -21.36
C ALA A 320 -9.90 -18.42 -22.32
N ILE A 321 -10.80 -17.47 -22.11
CA ILE A 321 -11.94 -17.21 -22.99
C ILE A 321 -11.47 -16.82 -24.40
N GLY A 322 -10.51 -15.91 -24.51
CA GLY A 322 -9.94 -15.47 -25.77
C GLY A 322 -9.30 -16.60 -26.55
N LEU A 323 -8.51 -17.45 -25.89
CA LEU A 323 -7.92 -18.65 -26.51
C LEU A 323 -8.99 -19.65 -26.95
N LEU A 324 -10.02 -19.86 -26.14
CA LEU A 324 -11.13 -20.75 -26.50
C LEU A 324 -11.87 -20.24 -27.75
N LEU A 325 -12.18 -18.94 -27.77
CA LEU A 325 -12.83 -18.32 -28.93
C LEU A 325 -11.96 -18.40 -30.19
N LEU A 326 -10.67 -18.21 -30.05
CA LEU A 326 -9.69 -18.33 -31.15
C LEU A 326 -9.64 -19.76 -31.68
N LEU A 327 -9.64 -20.76 -30.81
CA LEU A 327 -9.69 -22.17 -31.19
C LEU A 327 -11.01 -22.52 -31.88
N LEU A 328 -12.14 -22.10 -31.32
CA LEU A 328 -13.47 -22.33 -31.90
C LEU A 328 -13.63 -21.63 -33.25
N SER A 329 -13.19 -20.39 -33.37
CA SER A 329 -13.21 -19.61 -34.61
C SER A 329 -12.37 -20.31 -35.69
N THR A 330 -11.15 -20.69 -35.34
CA THR A 330 -10.25 -21.41 -36.26
C THR A 330 -10.85 -22.75 -36.68
N TRP A 331 -11.38 -23.53 -35.71
CA TRP A 331 -12.03 -24.78 -36.02
C TRP A 331 -13.25 -24.60 -36.91
N TYR A 332 -14.08 -23.57 -36.65
CA TYR A 332 -15.25 -23.24 -37.48
C TYR A 332 -14.85 -22.85 -38.90
N ILE A 333 -13.90 -21.95 -39.05
CA ILE A 333 -13.40 -21.50 -40.37
C ILE A 333 -12.79 -22.66 -41.15
N VAL A 334 -11.94 -23.49 -40.52
CA VAL A 334 -11.33 -24.67 -41.15
C VAL A 334 -12.40 -25.70 -41.53
N SER A 335 -13.32 -25.98 -40.62
CA SER A 335 -14.39 -26.97 -40.86
C SER A 335 -15.33 -26.52 -41.97
N ARG A 336 -15.66 -25.26 -42.01
CA ARG A 336 -16.62 -24.70 -42.98
C ARG A 336 -16.00 -24.40 -44.35
N SER A 337 -14.74 -24.00 -44.40
CA SER A 337 -14.08 -23.57 -45.63
C SER A 337 -13.17 -24.65 -46.23
N VAL A 338 -12.48 -25.43 -45.41
CA VAL A 338 -11.46 -26.37 -45.88
C VAL A 338 -12.03 -27.76 -46.19
N ARG A 339 -12.95 -28.29 -45.42
CA ARG A 339 -13.57 -29.60 -45.67
C ARG A 339 -14.27 -29.71 -47.02
N PRO A 340 -15.09 -28.74 -47.45
CA PRO A 340 -15.70 -28.75 -48.78
C PRO A 340 -14.68 -28.67 -49.90
N LEU A 341 -13.60 -27.84 -49.70
CA LEU A 341 -12.50 -27.72 -50.68
C LEU A 341 -11.72 -29.04 -50.83
N GLN A 342 -11.46 -29.75 -49.72
CA GLN A 342 -10.81 -31.07 -49.81
C GLN A 342 -11.62 -32.05 -50.61
N LYS A 343 -12.97 -32.07 -50.45
CA LYS A 343 -13.82 -32.89 -51.25
C LYS A 343 -13.78 -32.57 -52.74
N LEU A 344 -13.62 -31.28 -53.07
CA LEU A 344 -13.45 -30.86 -54.47
C LEU A 344 -12.08 -31.28 -55.04
N VAL A 345 -10.99 -31.16 -54.26
CA VAL A 345 -9.66 -31.64 -54.63
C VAL A 345 -9.65 -33.14 -54.87
N ASP A 346 -10.30 -33.92 -53.95
CA ASP A 346 -10.43 -35.36 -54.15
C ASP A 346 -11.24 -35.68 -55.41
N SER A 347 -12.26 -34.86 -55.71
CA SER A 347 -13.06 -34.98 -56.95
C SER A 347 -12.28 -34.59 -58.21
N THR A 348 -11.42 -33.56 -58.14
CA THR A 348 -10.50 -33.22 -59.25
C THR A 348 -9.48 -34.30 -59.52
N HIS A 349 -8.93 -34.89 -58.46
CA HIS A 349 -7.97 -35.98 -58.62
C HIS A 349 -8.64 -37.24 -59.24
N GLN A 350 -9.91 -37.49 -58.90
CA GLN A 350 -10.73 -38.53 -59.54
C GLN A 350 -11.03 -38.19 -61.01
N LEU A 351 -11.30 -36.89 -61.32
CA LEU A 351 -11.44 -36.45 -62.73
C LEU A 351 -10.17 -36.62 -63.55
N ALA A 352 -9.02 -36.29 -62.98
CA ALA A 352 -7.71 -36.43 -63.63
C ALA A 352 -7.34 -37.92 -63.92
N GLN A 353 -7.93 -38.87 -63.16
CA GLN A 353 -7.83 -40.28 -63.33
C GLN A 353 -8.88 -40.87 -64.29
N HIS A 354 -9.54 -40.06 -65.11
CA HIS A 354 -10.56 -40.49 -66.07
C HIS A 354 -11.77 -41.24 -65.50
N LYS A 355 -12.05 -41.08 -64.16
CA LYS A 355 -13.28 -41.60 -63.57
C LYS A 355 -14.37 -40.54 -63.55
N PHE A 356 -15.07 -40.36 -64.65
CA PHE A 356 -16.14 -39.34 -64.85
C PHE A 356 -17.45 -39.66 -64.19
N THR A 357 -17.60 -40.79 -63.46
CA THR A 357 -18.82 -41.32 -62.91
C THR A 357 -19.02 -41.10 -61.41
N GLY A 358 -18.20 -40.26 -60.78
CA GLY A 358 -18.43 -39.94 -59.34
C GLY A 358 -19.61 -38.96 -59.24
N GLU A 359 -20.71 -39.36 -58.66
CA GLU A 359 -21.82 -38.44 -58.33
C GLU A 359 -21.31 -37.39 -57.34
N ILE A 360 -21.17 -36.15 -57.80
CA ILE A 360 -21.01 -35.02 -56.95
C ILE A 360 -22.39 -34.63 -56.39
N ALA A 361 -22.58 -34.87 -55.07
CA ALA A 361 -23.81 -34.56 -54.38
C ALA A 361 -24.17 -33.05 -54.56
N ASP A 362 -25.45 -32.78 -54.82
CA ASP A 362 -25.94 -31.41 -54.91
C ASP A 362 -25.69 -30.63 -53.60
N SER A 363 -25.06 -29.49 -53.70
CA SER A 363 -24.84 -28.64 -52.53
C SER A 363 -26.08 -27.77 -52.27
N THR A 364 -26.65 -27.96 -51.09
CA THR A 364 -27.74 -27.10 -50.55
C THR A 364 -27.22 -25.73 -50.02
N ARG A 365 -25.92 -25.46 -50.15
CA ARG A 365 -25.29 -24.22 -49.67
C ARG A 365 -25.54 -23.08 -50.66
N GLU A 366 -25.95 -21.95 -50.11
CA GLU A 366 -26.15 -20.70 -50.89
C GLU A 366 -24.89 -19.82 -50.94
N ASP A 367 -23.82 -20.18 -50.19
CA ASP A 367 -22.55 -19.48 -50.17
C ASP A 367 -21.65 -19.75 -51.38
N GLU A 368 -20.51 -19.07 -51.43
CA GLU A 368 -19.56 -19.17 -52.55
C GLU A 368 -19.04 -20.60 -52.76
N ILE A 369 -18.90 -21.35 -51.68
CA ILE A 369 -18.46 -22.74 -51.75
C ILE A 369 -19.53 -23.62 -52.36
N GLY A 370 -20.79 -23.38 -51.99
CA GLY A 370 -21.93 -24.07 -52.62
C GLY A 370 -22.07 -23.71 -54.09
N ARG A 371 -21.85 -22.44 -54.47
CA ARG A 371 -21.80 -22.01 -55.86
C ARG A 371 -20.64 -22.68 -56.63
N LEU A 372 -19.49 -22.76 -56.02
CA LEU A 372 -18.31 -23.45 -56.61
C LEU A 372 -18.60 -24.92 -56.84
N GLN A 373 -19.23 -25.62 -55.87
CA GLN A 373 -19.60 -27.00 -55.99
C GLN A 373 -20.58 -27.21 -57.16
N ARG A 374 -21.60 -26.36 -57.31
CA ARG A 374 -22.55 -26.42 -58.39
C ARG A 374 -21.91 -26.16 -59.76
N ARG A 375 -21.01 -25.19 -59.81
CA ARG A 375 -20.30 -24.88 -61.08
C ARG A 375 -19.28 -25.92 -61.44
N PHE A 376 -18.64 -26.55 -60.46
CA PHE A 376 -17.72 -27.66 -60.69
C PHE A 376 -18.47 -28.91 -61.25
N LYS A 377 -19.70 -29.13 -60.72
CA LYS A 377 -20.60 -30.16 -61.26
C LYS A 377 -20.98 -29.82 -62.72
N ALA A 378 -21.27 -28.55 -63.02
CA ALA A 378 -21.55 -28.10 -64.37
C ALA A 378 -20.33 -28.23 -65.31
N MET A 379 -19.11 -27.98 -64.79
CA MET A 379 -17.87 -28.16 -65.51
C MET A 379 -17.55 -29.64 -65.78
N GLN A 380 -17.84 -30.52 -64.80
CA GLN A 380 -17.74 -31.97 -64.97
C GLN A 380 -18.60 -32.46 -66.15
N GLN A 381 -19.75 -31.78 -66.32
CA GLN A 381 -20.70 -32.13 -67.38
C GLN A 381 -20.36 -31.56 -68.77
N SER A 382 -19.59 -30.51 -68.82
CA SER A 382 -19.19 -29.88 -70.10
C SER A 382 -17.71 -29.55 -70.14
N LEU A 383 -16.92 -30.56 -70.41
CA LEU A 383 -15.47 -30.50 -70.63
C LEU A 383 -15.05 -29.39 -71.60
N GLY A 384 -14.56 -28.34 -71.12
CA GLY A 384 -13.79 -27.45 -71.95
C GLY A 384 -14.01 -25.91 -71.85
N LYS A 385 -14.99 -25.46 -71.11
CA LYS A 385 -15.28 -24.01 -71.14
C LYS A 385 -15.02 -23.23 -69.84
N TYR A 386 -14.45 -23.82 -68.80
CA TYR A 386 -14.55 -23.16 -67.46
C TYR A 386 -13.24 -22.82 -66.72
N VAL A 387 -12.06 -23.08 -67.23
CA VAL A 387 -10.81 -22.77 -66.53
C VAL A 387 -10.65 -21.28 -66.19
N ASN A 388 -11.21 -20.39 -67.02
CA ASN A 388 -11.16 -18.95 -66.73
C ASN A 388 -12.16 -18.49 -65.65
N LYS A 389 -13.28 -19.23 -65.47
CA LYS A 389 -14.29 -18.85 -64.47
C LYS A 389 -13.91 -19.25 -63.04
N VAL A 390 -13.10 -20.34 -62.92
CA VAL A 390 -12.55 -20.77 -61.62
C VAL A 390 -11.54 -19.71 -61.08
N ARG A 391 -10.76 -19.08 -61.96
CA ARG A 391 -9.84 -18.01 -61.57
C ARG A 391 -10.53 -16.77 -61.01
N GLN A 392 -11.72 -16.39 -61.57
CA GLN A 392 -12.46 -15.26 -61.04
C GLN A 392 -13.08 -15.51 -59.65
N GLN A 393 -13.46 -16.74 -59.34
CA GLN A 393 -14.01 -17.09 -58.02
C GLN A 393 -12.97 -17.18 -56.93
N SER A 394 -11.76 -17.59 -57.24
CA SER A 394 -10.63 -17.52 -56.30
C SER A 394 -10.29 -16.08 -55.89
N ALA A 395 -10.33 -15.15 -56.87
CA ALA A 395 -10.02 -13.74 -56.60
C ALA A 395 -11.08 -13.06 -55.68
N VAL A 396 -12.36 -13.49 -55.78
CA VAL A 396 -13.42 -12.99 -54.91
C VAL A 396 -13.28 -13.53 -53.46
N LEU A 397 -12.80 -14.76 -53.30
CA LEU A 397 -12.52 -15.32 -52.02
C LEU A 397 -11.36 -14.63 -51.31
N GLU A 398 -10.31 -14.29 -52.07
CA GLU A 398 -9.15 -13.53 -51.57
C GLU A 398 -9.56 -12.10 -51.12
N ALA A 399 -10.42 -11.43 -51.92
CA ALA A 399 -10.92 -10.09 -51.57
C ALA A 399 -11.69 -10.09 -50.25
N ARG A 400 -12.54 -11.10 -50.02
CA ARG A 400 -13.29 -11.24 -48.77
C ARG A 400 -12.42 -11.64 -47.56
N HIS A 401 -11.38 -12.42 -47.83
CA HIS A 401 -10.42 -12.76 -46.80
C HIS A 401 -9.65 -11.50 -46.35
N ALA A 402 -9.33 -10.62 -47.30
CA ALA A 402 -8.68 -9.34 -47.00
C ALA A 402 -9.61 -8.39 -46.19
N GLU A 403 -10.91 -8.41 -46.50
CA GLU A 403 -11.91 -7.60 -45.78
C GLU A 403 -12.14 -8.10 -44.31
N LEU A 404 -12.12 -9.43 -44.12
CA LEU A 404 -12.21 -10.01 -42.78
C LEU A 404 -10.94 -9.76 -41.97
N GLN A 405 -9.77 -9.77 -42.62
CA GLN A 405 -8.50 -9.43 -41.99
C GLN A 405 -8.47 -7.96 -41.54
N GLN A 406 -8.97 -7.04 -42.37
CA GLN A 406 -9.09 -5.62 -42.01
C GLN A 406 -10.04 -5.39 -40.83
N ALA A 407 -11.17 -6.09 -40.79
CA ALA A 407 -12.13 -5.98 -39.69
C ALA A 407 -11.54 -6.53 -38.36
N TYR A 408 -10.75 -7.60 -38.45
CA TYR A 408 -10.07 -8.17 -37.29
C TYR A 408 -8.97 -7.25 -36.73
N ASP A 409 -8.17 -6.65 -37.64
CA ASP A 409 -7.11 -5.73 -37.25
C ASP A 409 -7.68 -4.45 -36.61
N HIS A 410 -8.83 -3.98 -37.10
CA HIS A 410 -9.53 -2.82 -36.53
C HIS A 410 -10.06 -3.07 -35.10
N ALA A 411 -10.67 -4.25 -34.87
CA ALA A 411 -11.15 -4.62 -33.55
C ALA A 411 -10.01 -4.76 -32.52
N LYS A 412 -8.85 -5.26 -32.96
CA LYS A 412 -7.66 -5.43 -32.13
C LYS A 412 -7.00 -4.09 -31.73
N GLU A 413 -7.03 -3.13 -32.64
CA GLU A 413 -6.54 -1.77 -32.40
C GLU A 413 -7.39 -1.04 -31.36
N GLU A 414 -8.73 -1.19 -31.43
CA GLU A 414 -9.70 -0.59 -30.52
C GLU A 414 -9.56 -1.17 -29.09
N GLU A 415 -9.36 -2.47 -28.97
CA GLU A 415 -9.13 -3.13 -27.67
C GLU A 415 -7.81 -2.69 -27.03
N ARG A 416 -6.77 -2.50 -27.84
CA ARG A 416 -5.45 -2.04 -27.37
C ARG A 416 -5.48 -0.61 -26.84
N MET A 417 -6.18 0.27 -27.55
CA MET A 417 -6.35 1.66 -27.09
C MET A 417 -7.15 1.75 -25.80
N ARG A 418 -8.23 0.98 -25.66
CA ARG A 418 -9.04 0.94 -24.44
C ARG A 418 -8.26 0.50 -23.22
N ASN A 419 -7.43 -0.55 -23.39
CA ASN A 419 -6.59 -1.05 -22.30
C ASN A 419 -5.47 -0.08 -21.92
N ALA A 420 -4.90 0.65 -22.89
CA ALA A 420 -3.88 1.68 -22.64
C ALA A 420 -4.43 2.88 -21.87
N VAL A 421 -5.64 3.31 -22.20
CA VAL A 421 -6.33 4.40 -21.49
C VAL A 421 -6.63 4.01 -20.05
N LEU A 422 -7.22 2.83 -19.82
CA LEU A 422 -7.51 2.32 -18.47
C LEU A 422 -6.25 2.18 -17.60
N HIS A 423 -5.15 1.73 -18.20
CA HIS A 423 -3.88 1.58 -17.47
C HIS A 423 -3.26 2.93 -17.09
N LYS A 424 -3.28 3.90 -18.02
CA LYS A 424 -2.79 5.26 -17.76
C LYS A 424 -3.58 5.93 -16.64
N MET A 425 -4.87 5.65 -16.58
CA MET A 425 -5.80 6.20 -15.59
C MET A 425 -5.57 5.63 -14.19
N THR A 426 -5.48 4.31 -14.07
CA THR A 426 -5.24 3.64 -12.78
C THR A 426 -3.90 4.09 -12.18
N LYS A 427 -2.88 4.28 -13.03
CA LYS A 427 -1.56 4.72 -12.61
C LYS A 427 -1.53 6.20 -12.18
N GLY A 428 -2.28 7.06 -12.88
CA GLY A 428 -2.31 8.50 -12.58
C GLY A 428 -3.10 8.87 -11.33
N MET A 429 -4.16 8.11 -11.02
CA MET A 429 -5.02 8.41 -9.86
C MET A 429 -4.52 7.83 -8.54
N SER A 430 -3.72 6.77 -8.58
CA SER A 430 -3.31 6.04 -7.36
C SER A 430 -2.40 6.88 -6.45
N ALA A 431 -1.46 7.63 -7.03
CA ALA A 431 -0.52 8.42 -6.26
C ALA A 431 -1.17 9.65 -5.58
N PRO A 432 -1.88 10.53 -6.31
CA PRO A 432 -2.44 11.73 -5.68
C PRO A 432 -3.55 11.38 -4.66
N VAL A 433 -4.32 10.31 -4.86
CA VAL A 433 -5.32 9.86 -3.87
C VAL A 433 -4.65 9.34 -2.59
N ALA A 434 -3.53 8.62 -2.73
CA ALA A 434 -2.74 8.17 -1.57
C ALA A 434 -2.12 9.36 -0.83
N ASP A 435 -1.61 10.35 -1.57
CA ASP A 435 -1.04 11.57 -1.00
C ASP A 435 -2.11 12.40 -0.27
N ILE A 436 -3.27 12.62 -0.86
CA ILE A 436 -4.41 13.27 -0.20
C ILE A 436 -4.76 12.56 1.10
N THR A 437 -4.83 11.23 1.07
CA THR A 437 -5.21 10.43 2.26
C THR A 437 -4.15 10.53 3.36
N ALA A 438 -2.86 10.48 2.98
CA ALA A 438 -1.75 10.61 3.92
C ALA A 438 -1.72 12.00 4.55
N VAL A 439 -1.81 13.04 3.73
CA VAL A 439 -1.77 14.43 4.20
C VAL A 439 -3.01 14.77 5.03
N SER A 440 -4.20 14.33 4.62
CA SER A 440 -5.43 14.51 5.40
C SER A 440 -5.34 13.83 6.77
N ARG A 441 -4.73 12.64 6.83
CA ARG A 441 -4.50 11.93 8.10
C ARG A 441 -3.54 12.72 8.98
N THR A 442 -2.43 13.17 8.44
CA THR A 442 -1.46 14.01 9.16
C THR A 442 -2.12 15.26 9.73
N ILE A 443 -2.97 15.95 8.95
CA ILE A 443 -3.72 17.10 9.44
C ILE A 443 -4.66 16.70 10.60
N CYS A 444 -5.41 15.59 10.47
CA CYS A 444 -6.34 15.15 11.52
C CYS A 444 -5.64 14.73 12.82
N GLU A 445 -4.44 14.18 12.70
CA GLU A 445 -3.69 13.62 13.83
C GLU A 445 -2.83 14.69 14.54
N GLU A 446 -2.41 15.75 13.84
CA GLU A 446 -1.47 16.78 14.35
C GLU A 446 -2.09 18.17 14.51
N TYR A 447 -3.37 18.31 14.25
CA TYR A 447 -4.08 19.60 14.18
C TYR A 447 -3.76 20.56 15.32
N GLU A 448 -3.67 20.04 16.56
CA GLU A 448 -3.45 20.88 17.75
C GLU A 448 -2.01 21.41 17.90
N ASN A 449 -1.05 20.88 17.14
CA ASN A 449 0.38 21.21 17.26
C ASN A 449 1.00 21.77 15.98
N MET A 450 0.19 21.97 14.94
CA MET A 450 0.67 22.53 13.67
C MET A 450 0.78 24.05 13.73
N THR A 451 1.85 24.57 13.14
CA THR A 451 1.92 26.01 12.84
C THR A 451 1.01 26.33 11.65
N ASP A 452 0.47 27.55 11.65
CA ASP A 452 -0.41 28.03 10.57
C ASP A 452 0.24 27.89 9.19
N ASP A 453 1.52 28.19 9.06
CA ASP A 453 2.26 28.06 7.79
C ASP A 453 2.39 26.61 7.33
N TYR A 454 2.55 25.69 8.26
CA TYR A 454 2.64 24.25 7.93
C TYR A 454 1.27 23.66 7.61
N MET A 455 0.23 24.11 8.28
CA MET A 455 -1.15 23.76 7.97
C MET A 455 -1.53 24.22 6.56
N VAL A 456 -1.22 25.47 6.22
CA VAL A 456 -1.45 26.03 4.88
C VAL A 456 -0.73 25.19 3.82
N ALA A 457 0.54 24.85 4.03
CA ALA A 457 1.30 24.03 3.10
C ALA A 457 0.71 22.63 2.91
N MET A 458 0.14 22.05 3.96
CA MET A 458 -0.53 20.76 3.89
C MET A 458 -1.87 20.84 3.16
N VAL A 459 -2.65 21.90 3.42
CA VAL A 459 -3.90 22.16 2.70
C VAL A 459 -3.64 22.43 1.22
N ASP A 460 -2.64 23.27 0.90
CA ASP A 460 -2.21 23.54 -0.48
C ASP A 460 -1.79 22.24 -1.21
N LYS A 461 -1.13 21.34 -0.49
CA LYS A 461 -0.77 20.03 -1.06
C LYS A 461 -2.00 19.18 -1.36
N ILE A 462 -2.98 19.11 -0.44
CA ILE A 462 -4.26 18.42 -0.67
C ILE A 462 -4.99 19.05 -1.86
N GLU A 463 -5.02 20.38 -1.93
CA GLU A 463 -5.68 21.12 -3.03
C GLU A 463 -4.99 20.82 -4.36
N THR A 464 -3.67 20.80 -4.39
CA THR A 464 -2.88 20.47 -5.59
C THR A 464 -3.16 19.04 -6.05
N ASP A 465 -3.09 18.08 -5.15
CA ASP A 465 -3.30 16.65 -5.45
C ASP A 465 -4.79 16.39 -5.80
N ALA A 466 -5.73 17.05 -5.15
CA ALA A 466 -7.16 17.01 -5.49
C ALA A 466 -7.45 17.64 -6.85
N HIS A 467 -6.77 18.75 -7.18
CA HIS A 467 -6.84 19.36 -8.50
C HIS A 467 -6.31 18.43 -9.58
N GLN A 468 -5.19 17.75 -9.31
CA GLN A 468 -4.62 16.76 -10.21
C GLN A 468 -5.54 15.56 -10.43
N VAL A 469 -6.20 15.06 -9.37
CA VAL A 469 -7.24 14.02 -9.48
C VAL A 469 -8.44 14.55 -10.28
N GLY A 470 -8.85 15.79 -10.03
CA GLY A 470 -9.93 16.47 -10.76
C GLY A 470 -9.62 16.65 -12.25
N GLU A 471 -8.40 17.03 -12.60
CA GLU A 471 -7.95 17.13 -13.99
C GLU A 471 -7.95 15.76 -14.67
N LEU A 472 -7.40 14.72 -14.01
CA LEU A 472 -7.43 13.35 -14.52
C LEU A 472 -8.87 12.84 -14.71
N LEU A 473 -9.77 13.19 -13.78
CA LEU A 473 -11.21 12.85 -13.89
C LEU A 473 -11.89 13.60 -15.04
N ASN A 474 -11.53 14.86 -15.24
CA ASN A 474 -12.04 15.69 -16.36
C ASN A 474 -11.49 15.24 -17.72
N GLU A 475 -10.20 14.82 -17.79
CA GLU A 475 -9.65 14.17 -18.99
C GLU A 475 -10.41 12.88 -19.30
N LEU A 476 -10.77 12.12 -18.25
CA LEU A 476 -11.63 10.96 -18.33
C LEU A 476 -13.00 11.27 -18.94
N LEU A 477 -13.67 12.24 -18.36
CA LEU A 477 -15.01 12.65 -18.82
C LEU A 477 -14.96 13.18 -20.26
N ARG A 478 -13.90 13.91 -20.62
CA ARG A 478 -13.69 14.37 -22.00
C ARG A 478 -13.45 13.21 -22.96
N ALA A 479 -12.55 12.28 -22.60
CA ALA A 479 -12.30 11.07 -23.40
C ALA A 479 -13.58 10.23 -23.55
N ALA A 480 -14.36 10.07 -22.48
CA ALA A 480 -15.64 9.37 -22.52
C ALA A 480 -16.73 10.12 -23.33
N GLN A 481 -16.71 11.45 -23.29
CA GLN A 481 -17.63 12.28 -24.10
C GLN A 481 -17.24 12.34 -25.58
N GLU A 482 -15.95 12.38 -25.90
CA GLU A 482 -15.45 12.29 -27.27
C GLU A 482 -15.79 10.93 -27.89
N GLU A 483 -15.65 9.85 -27.10
CA GLU A 483 -16.06 8.51 -27.54
C GLU A 483 -17.60 8.40 -27.72
N SER A 484 -18.37 9.07 -26.88
CA SER A 484 -19.83 9.17 -27.02
C SER A 484 -20.29 10.01 -28.26
N ASN A 485 -19.54 11.06 -28.60
CA ASN A 485 -19.81 11.91 -29.74
C ASN A 485 -19.36 11.31 -31.09
N THR A 486 -18.33 10.48 -31.09
CA THR A 486 -17.87 9.76 -32.30
C THR A 486 -18.77 8.57 -32.64
N ARG A 487 -19.69 8.17 -31.75
CA ARG A 487 -20.65 7.08 -31.95
C ARG A 487 -22.06 7.55 -32.35
N ARG A 488 -22.28 8.85 -32.60
CA ARG A 488 -23.53 9.29 -33.21
C ARG A 488 -23.38 9.34 -34.74
N PRO A 489 -24.22 8.60 -35.49
CA PRO A 489 -24.15 8.49 -36.92
C PRO A 489 -24.45 9.85 -37.62
#